data_da824026c0792c444e8ed5178ad4799d
#
_entry.id   da824026c0792c444e8ed5178ad4799d
#
_cell.length_a   1.000
_cell.length_b   1.000
_cell.length_c   1.000
_cell.angle_alpha   90.00
_cell.angle_beta   90.00
_cell.angle_gamma   90.00
#
_symmetry.space_group_name_H-M   'P 1'
#
loop_
_entity.id
_entity.type
_entity.pdbx_description
1 polymer ?
#
loop_
_entity_poly.entity_id
_entity_poly.type
_entity_poly.pdbx_seq_one_letter_code
_entity_poly.pdbx_strand_id
1 'polypeptide(L)'
;TGDDFSLDINNPNEPKVLVVGNNPDRQNIYSAALGLYNSRIVKLINKKKQLKSSVIIDELPTIYFRGLDNLIATARSNKVAVCLGFQDFSQLTRDYGDKESKVIQNTVGNVFSGQVVGETAKTLSERFGKVLQQRQSMTINRNDKSTSISTQMDSLIPASKISNLTQGMFVGAVSDNFEERIDQKIFHAEIVVDSTKVSAETITYQPIPIIADFTNEDGSDNLKETIEANYKRVKQEILSLVESEKERIKTDPALAHLNKE
;
A
#
# COMPACT_ATOMS: atom_id res chain seq x y z
N THR A 1 -1.56 -19.93 13.98
CA THR A 1 -1.64 -21.08 14.86
C THR A 1 -2.08 -20.76 16.29
N GLY A 2 -2.29 -19.53 16.64
CA GLY A 2 -2.81 -19.07 17.92
C GLY A 2 -3.95 -18.07 17.74
N ASP A 3 -4.43 -17.52 18.82
CA ASP A 3 -5.39 -16.42 18.89
C ASP A 3 -4.79 -15.30 19.75
N ASP A 4 -3.55 -14.94 19.42
CA ASP A 4 -2.71 -14.10 20.27
C ASP A 4 -3.01 -12.61 20.09
N PHE A 5 -3.64 -12.21 18.99
CA PHE A 5 -3.96 -10.82 18.72
C PHE A 5 -5.18 -10.62 17.81
N SER A 6 -5.82 -9.45 17.94
CA SER A 6 -6.92 -9.02 17.08
C SER A 6 -6.38 -8.15 15.93
N LEU A 7 -6.95 -8.35 14.72
CA LEU A 7 -6.67 -7.51 13.55
C LEU A 7 -7.38 -6.13 13.58
N ASP A 8 -8.12 -5.82 14.64
CA ASP A 8 -8.75 -4.50 14.85
C ASP A 8 -7.71 -3.51 15.37
N ILE A 9 -6.77 -3.12 14.51
CA ILE A 9 -5.55 -2.40 14.87
C ILE A 9 -5.78 -0.95 15.29
N ASN A 10 -6.84 -0.30 14.82
CA ASN A 10 -7.17 1.08 15.15
C ASN A 10 -8.33 1.22 16.15
N ASN A 11 -8.58 0.18 16.91
CA ASN A 11 -9.55 0.18 18.01
C ASN A 11 -9.12 1.19 19.10
N PRO A 12 -9.99 2.14 19.50
CA PRO A 12 -9.66 3.13 20.52
C PRO A 12 -9.24 2.54 21.87
N ASN A 13 -9.75 1.36 22.22
CA ASN A 13 -9.47 0.72 23.50
C ASN A 13 -8.15 -0.07 23.49
N GLU A 14 -7.67 -0.48 22.31
CA GLU A 14 -6.50 -1.33 22.18
C GLU A 14 -5.80 -1.05 20.82
N PRO A 15 -5.21 0.15 20.66
CA PRO A 15 -4.51 0.48 19.42
C PRO A 15 -3.24 -0.35 19.26
N LYS A 16 -2.98 -0.80 18.03
CA LYS A 16 -1.83 -1.67 17.72
C LYS A 16 -1.07 -1.19 16.51
N VAL A 17 0.20 -1.57 16.45
CA VAL A 17 1.02 -1.54 15.24
C VAL A 17 1.20 -2.98 14.76
N LEU A 18 0.82 -3.24 13.52
CA LEU A 18 1.00 -4.54 12.89
C LEU A 18 2.04 -4.42 11.78
N VAL A 19 3.10 -5.21 11.88
CA VAL A 19 4.11 -5.35 10.83
C VAL A 19 4.01 -6.75 10.25
N VAL A 20 3.89 -6.84 8.93
CA VAL A 20 3.74 -8.11 8.21
C VAL A 20 4.87 -8.24 7.21
N GLY A 21 5.72 -9.25 7.41
CA GLY A 21 6.79 -9.59 6.48
C GLY A 21 6.35 -10.67 5.48
N ASN A 22 6.87 -10.60 4.25
CA ASN A 22 6.72 -11.64 3.24
C ASN A 22 8.08 -12.30 2.98
N ASN A 23 8.07 -13.60 2.71
CA ASN A 23 9.27 -14.33 2.30
C ASN A 23 9.19 -14.62 0.79
N PRO A 24 10.12 -14.08 -0.01
CA PRO A 24 10.11 -14.27 -1.46
C PRO A 24 10.22 -15.73 -1.90
N ASP A 25 10.95 -16.58 -1.15
CA ASP A 25 11.11 -17.99 -1.49
C ASP A 25 9.81 -18.81 -1.37
N ARG A 26 8.86 -18.31 -0.58
CA ARG A 26 7.57 -18.99 -0.31
C ARG A 26 6.37 -18.10 -0.62
N GLN A 27 6.55 -17.12 -1.47
CA GLN A 27 5.53 -16.12 -1.80
C GLN A 27 4.20 -16.73 -2.21
N ASN A 28 4.21 -17.79 -3.04
CA ASN A 28 2.99 -18.45 -3.51
C ASN A 28 2.16 -19.10 -2.38
N ILE A 29 2.82 -19.51 -1.30
CA ILE A 29 2.14 -20.11 -0.14
C ILE A 29 1.61 -19.01 0.78
N TYR A 30 2.45 -18.00 1.05
CA TYR A 30 2.10 -16.94 1.99
C TYR A 30 1.13 -15.90 1.43
N SER A 31 1.12 -15.67 0.11
CA SER A 31 0.20 -14.70 -0.51
C SER A 31 -1.27 -15.03 -0.27
N ALA A 32 -1.65 -16.30 -0.16
CA ALA A 32 -3.02 -16.68 0.18
C ALA A 32 -3.39 -16.26 1.62
N ALA A 33 -2.52 -16.53 2.59
CA ALA A 33 -2.71 -16.13 3.98
C ALA A 33 -2.68 -14.60 4.14
N LEU A 34 -1.70 -13.94 3.51
CA LEU A 34 -1.58 -12.49 3.51
C LEU A 34 -2.79 -11.82 2.87
N GLY A 35 -3.30 -12.36 1.76
CA GLY A 35 -4.53 -11.88 1.12
C GLY A 35 -5.75 -11.97 2.03
N LEU A 36 -5.87 -13.03 2.84
CA LEU A 36 -6.93 -13.17 3.84
C LEU A 36 -6.80 -12.13 4.95
N TYR A 37 -5.61 -11.96 5.55
CA TYR A 37 -5.36 -10.94 6.55
C TYR A 37 -5.65 -9.54 6.02
N ASN A 38 -5.13 -9.20 4.85
CA ASN A 38 -5.33 -7.91 4.21
C ASN A 38 -6.80 -7.61 3.96
N SER A 39 -7.55 -8.58 3.42
CA SER A 39 -9.00 -8.44 3.19
C SER A 39 -9.77 -8.19 4.50
N ARG A 40 -9.33 -8.78 5.60
CA ARG A 40 -9.94 -8.57 6.91
C ARG A 40 -9.57 -7.23 7.50
N ILE A 41 -8.29 -6.85 7.44
CA ILE A 41 -7.76 -5.57 7.94
C ILE A 41 -8.49 -4.40 7.28
N VAL A 42 -8.61 -4.38 5.93
CA VAL A 42 -9.34 -3.33 5.21
C VAL A 42 -10.74 -3.09 5.77
N LYS A 43 -11.46 -4.16 6.06
CA LYS A 43 -12.83 -4.08 6.60
C LYS A 43 -12.87 -3.57 8.04
N LEU A 44 -11.84 -3.84 8.82
CA LEU A 44 -11.78 -3.45 10.22
C LEU A 44 -11.34 -1.99 10.39
N ILE A 45 -10.29 -1.57 9.69
CA ILE A 45 -9.74 -0.21 9.82
C ILE A 45 -10.61 0.86 9.18
N ASN A 46 -11.36 0.49 8.12
CA ASN A 46 -12.16 1.44 7.35
C ASN A 46 -13.57 1.60 7.93
N LYS A 47 -13.66 1.87 9.23
CA LYS A 47 -14.90 2.07 9.97
C LYS A 47 -14.93 3.45 10.62
N LYS A 48 -16.16 3.95 10.87
CA LYS A 48 -16.37 5.17 11.66
C LYS A 48 -16.03 4.92 13.13
N LYS A 49 -15.66 6.00 13.84
CA LYS A 49 -15.35 6.02 15.28
C LYS A 49 -14.10 5.24 15.69
N GLN A 50 -13.25 4.89 14.73
CA GLN A 50 -11.93 4.31 14.99
C GLN A 50 -10.86 5.42 15.08
N LEU A 51 -9.69 5.08 15.61
CA LEU A 51 -8.55 5.99 15.64
C LEU A 51 -8.04 6.28 14.23
N LYS A 52 -7.38 7.43 14.05
CA LYS A 52 -6.58 7.71 12.84
C LYS A 52 -5.57 6.58 12.67
N SER A 53 -5.44 6.07 11.46
CA SER A 53 -4.52 4.97 11.15
C SER A 53 -3.86 5.14 9.80
N SER A 54 -2.80 4.38 9.57
CA SER A 54 -2.12 4.33 8.28
C SER A 54 -1.90 2.88 7.83
N VAL A 55 -1.99 2.68 6.52
CA VAL A 55 -1.62 1.43 5.84
C VAL A 55 -0.46 1.75 4.92
N ILE A 56 0.69 1.15 5.19
CA ILE A 56 1.91 1.33 4.39
C ILE A 56 2.22 -0.01 3.76
N ILE A 57 2.22 -0.07 2.43
CA ILE A 57 2.52 -1.27 1.67
C ILE A 57 3.75 -0.97 0.82
N ASP A 58 4.85 -1.60 1.17
CA ASP A 58 6.04 -1.61 0.34
C ASP A 58 5.96 -2.76 -0.67
N GLU A 59 6.36 -2.52 -1.90
CA GLU A 59 6.30 -3.48 -3.02
C GLU A 59 4.90 -4.06 -3.25
N LEU A 60 3.91 -3.18 -3.46
CA LEU A 60 2.50 -3.53 -3.64
C LEU A 60 2.23 -4.68 -4.63
N PRO A 61 2.92 -4.80 -5.79
CA PRO A 61 2.69 -5.90 -6.73
C PRO A 61 2.97 -7.29 -6.17
N THR A 62 3.76 -7.41 -5.11
CA THR A 62 4.08 -8.71 -4.48
C THR A 62 2.96 -9.25 -3.59
N ILE A 63 1.99 -8.40 -3.26
CA ILE A 63 0.89 -8.74 -2.34
C ILE A 63 -0.43 -8.33 -2.99
N TYR A 64 -1.27 -9.32 -3.35
CA TYR A 64 -2.61 -9.00 -3.82
C TYR A 64 -3.50 -8.54 -2.67
N PHE A 65 -3.97 -7.30 -2.75
CA PHE A 65 -4.75 -6.65 -1.70
C PHE A 65 -6.17 -6.36 -2.23
N ARG A 66 -7.05 -7.34 -2.13
CA ARG A 66 -8.43 -7.23 -2.64
C ARG A 66 -9.19 -6.10 -1.96
N GLY A 67 -9.77 -5.19 -2.76
CA GLY A 67 -10.57 -4.07 -2.28
C GLY A 67 -9.73 -2.86 -1.86
N LEU A 68 -8.47 -2.80 -2.28
CA LEU A 68 -7.59 -1.66 -2.07
C LEU A 68 -8.13 -0.39 -2.72
N ASP A 69 -8.68 -0.49 -3.92
CA ASP A 69 -9.35 0.58 -4.65
C ASP A 69 -10.48 1.22 -3.81
N ASN A 70 -11.32 0.40 -3.21
CA ASN A 70 -12.39 0.85 -2.34
C ASN A 70 -11.84 1.47 -1.04
N LEU A 71 -10.79 0.88 -0.46
CA LEU A 71 -10.14 1.46 0.71
C LEU A 71 -9.66 2.88 0.39
N ILE A 72 -8.90 3.07 -0.70
CA ILE A 72 -8.34 4.37 -1.09
C ILE A 72 -9.47 5.39 -1.30
N ALA A 73 -10.56 5.00 -1.98
CA ALA A 73 -11.68 5.87 -2.26
C ALA A 73 -12.44 6.33 -1.00
N THR A 74 -12.50 5.50 0.04
CA THR A 74 -13.30 5.75 1.26
C THR A 74 -12.48 6.07 2.50
N ALA A 75 -11.19 5.79 2.49
CA ALA A 75 -10.27 5.92 3.62
C ALA A 75 -10.26 7.33 4.24
N ARG A 76 -10.36 8.38 3.41
CA ARG A 76 -10.35 9.77 3.85
C ARG A 76 -11.45 10.07 4.88
N SER A 77 -12.67 9.59 4.66
CA SER A 77 -13.80 9.81 5.57
C SER A 77 -13.63 9.09 6.91
N ASN A 78 -12.83 8.04 6.94
CA ASN A 78 -12.54 7.22 8.12
C ASN A 78 -11.16 7.52 8.73
N LYS A 79 -10.48 8.58 8.23
CA LYS A 79 -9.16 9.03 8.71
C LYS A 79 -8.07 7.96 8.60
N VAL A 80 -8.10 7.18 7.52
CA VAL A 80 -7.08 6.19 7.19
C VAL A 80 -6.20 6.75 6.07
N ALA A 81 -4.90 6.87 6.33
CA ALA A 81 -3.90 7.21 5.32
C ALA A 81 -3.41 5.92 4.63
N VAL A 82 -3.24 5.96 3.31
CA VAL A 82 -2.73 4.82 2.55
C VAL A 82 -1.48 5.25 1.79
N CYS A 83 -0.38 4.53 1.99
CA CYS A 83 0.89 4.71 1.30
C CYS A 83 1.23 3.43 0.54
N LEU A 84 1.40 3.54 -0.78
CA LEU A 84 1.68 2.41 -1.66
C LEU A 84 3.02 2.61 -2.34
N GLY A 85 3.97 1.70 -2.09
CA GLY A 85 5.26 1.64 -2.75
C GLY A 85 5.27 0.58 -3.86
N PHE A 86 5.81 0.92 -5.02
CA PHE A 86 6.06 0.00 -6.14
C PHE A 86 7.02 0.62 -7.15
N GLN A 87 7.57 -0.20 -8.03
CA GLN A 87 8.64 0.23 -8.93
C GLN A 87 8.12 0.72 -10.29
N ASP A 88 7.04 0.11 -10.80
CA ASP A 88 6.54 0.39 -12.14
C ASP A 88 5.02 0.16 -12.28
N PHE A 89 4.34 1.00 -13.08
CA PHE A 89 2.90 0.85 -13.33
C PHE A 89 2.55 -0.41 -14.12
N SER A 90 3.46 -0.94 -14.93
CA SER A 90 3.22 -2.17 -15.67
C SER A 90 3.12 -3.39 -14.75
N GLN A 91 3.92 -3.43 -13.68
CA GLN A 91 3.81 -4.46 -12.65
C GLN A 91 2.45 -4.37 -11.94
N LEU A 92 2.04 -3.15 -11.58
CA LEU A 92 0.74 -2.93 -10.95
C LEU A 92 -0.41 -3.40 -11.87
N THR A 93 -0.32 -3.09 -13.16
CA THR A 93 -1.32 -3.49 -14.16
C THR A 93 -1.36 -5.01 -14.37
N ARG A 94 -0.20 -5.66 -14.38
CA ARG A 94 -0.10 -7.12 -14.49
C ARG A 94 -0.82 -7.84 -13.34
N ASP A 95 -0.65 -7.36 -12.10
CA ASP A 95 -1.07 -8.08 -10.90
C ASP A 95 -2.47 -7.68 -10.43
N TYR A 96 -2.90 -6.44 -10.68
CA TYR A 96 -4.22 -5.92 -10.33
C TYR A 96 -5.19 -5.80 -11.53
N GLY A 97 -4.69 -5.96 -12.76
CA GLY A 97 -5.43 -5.74 -13.99
C GLY A 97 -5.61 -4.26 -14.34
N ASP A 98 -5.98 -3.97 -15.59
CA ASP A 98 -6.07 -2.61 -16.13
C ASP A 98 -7.05 -1.71 -15.37
N LYS A 99 -8.20 -2.24 -14.99
CA LYS A 99 -9.26 -1.44 -14.36
C LYS A 99 -8.87 -1.00 -12.96
N GLU A 100 -8.44 -1.94 -12.11
CA GLU A 100 -8.09 -1.68 -10.72
C GLU A 100 -6.82 -0.82 -10.62
N SER A 101 -5.81 -1.11 -11.45
CA SER A 101 -4.59 -0.31 -11.56
C SER A 101 -4.89 1.15 -11.92
N LYS A 102 -5.75 1.42 -12.90
CA LYS A 102 -6.17 2.78 -13.27
C LYS A 102 -6.95 3.48 -12.15
N VAL A 103 -7.81 2.77 -11.44
CA VAL A 103 -8.52 3.34 -10.29
C VAL A 103 -7.53 3.75 -9.20
N ILE A 104 -6.59 2.89 -8.85
CA ILE A 104 -5.53 3.19 -7.86
C ILE A 104 -4.75 4.44 -8.30
N GLN A 105 -4.24 4.46 -9.54
CA GLN A 105 -3.46 5.57 -10.07
C GLN A 105 -4.23 6.91 -10.05
N ASN A 106 -5.53 6.90 -10.38
CA ASN A 106 -6.33 8.11 -10.48
C ASN A 106 -6.84 8.61 -9.12
N THR A 107 -6.98 7.73 -8.13
CA THR A 107 -7.56 8.08 -6.83
C THR A 107 -6.52 8.62 -5.85
N VAL A 108 -5.24 8.24 -6.00
CA VAL A 108 -4.17 8.75 -5.14
C VAL A 108 -3.93 10.24 -5.41
N GLY A 109 -3.99 11.06 -4.35
CA GLY A 109 -3.76 12.51 -4.44
C GLY A 109 -2.27 12.87 -4.49
N ASN A 110 -1.45 12.18 -3.68
CA ASN A 110 -0.02 12.42 -3.56
C ASN A 110 0.76 11.38 -4.35
N VAL A 111 1.77 11.83 -5.09
CA VAL A 111 2.67 10.95 -5.85
C VAL A 111 4.10 11.42 -5.67
N PHE A 112 4.97 10.48 -5.33
CA PHE A 112 6.41 10.69 -5.22
C PHE A 112 7.11 9.67 -6.12
N SER A 113 7.96 10.12 -7.01
CA SER A 113 8.68 9.24 -7.93
C SER A 113 10.15 9.56 -7.96
N GLY A 114 10.98 8.55 -7.76
CA GLY A 114 12.38 8.56 -8.17
C GLY A 114 12.52 8.35 -9.67
N GLN A 115 13.67 7.86 -10.10
CA GLN A 115 13.93 7.51 -11.49
C GLN A 115 13.02 6.36 -11.95
N VAL A 116 12.25 6.60 -13.00
CA VAL A 116 11.46 5.60 -13.71
C VAL A 116 11.56 5.83 -15.22
N VAL A 117 11.35 4.80 -16.00
CA VAL A 117 11.54 4.85 -17.47
C VAL A 117 10.27 4.45 -18.24
N GLY A 118 10.29 4.62 -19.55
CA GLY A 118 9.26 4.12 -20.44
C GLY A 118 7.88 4.74 -20.24
N GLU A 119 6.86 3.89 -20.19
CA GLU A 119 5.46 4.31 -20.08
C GLU A 119 5.13 4.95 -18.73
N THR A 120 5.74 4.47 -17.65
CA THR A 120 5.59 5.06 -16.32
C THR A 120 6.07 6.51 -16.28
N ALA A 121 7.22 6.82 -16.87
CA ALA A 121 7.72 8.18 -16.95
C ALA A 121 6.80 9.09 -17.77
N LYS A 122 6.21 8.60 -18.87
CA LYS A 122 5.25 9.34 -19.69
C LYS A 122 3.97 9.64 -18.92
N THR A 123 3.38 8.63 -18.30
CA THR A 123 2.16 8.76 -17.48
C THR A 123 2.35 9.78 -16.35
N LEU A 124 3.48 9.76 -15.66
CA LEU A 124 3.80 10.76 -14.65
C LEU A 124 3.98 12.16 -15.24
N SER A 125 4.67 12.30 -16.36
CA SER A 125 4.84 13.57 -17.05
C SER A 125 3.49 14.19 -17.46
N GLU A 126 2.57 13.38 -17.96
CA GLU A 126 1.20 13.80 -18.30
C GLU A 126 0.41 14.21 -17.05
N ARG A 127 0.54 13.48 -15.96
CA ARG A 127 -0.11 13.79 -14.67
C ARG A 127 0.38 15.11 -14.08
N PHE A 128 1.63 15.46 -14.24
CA PHE A 128 2.20 16.75 -13.78
C PHE A 128 1.74 17.93 -14.65
N GLY A 129 1.17 17.65 -15.81
CA GLY A 129 0.58 18.65 -16.68
C GLY A 129 1.56 19.37 -17.57
N LYS A 130 1.07 20.44 -18.22
CA LYS A 130 1.79 21.21 -19.21
C LYS A 130 1.82 22.69 -18.84
N VAL A 131 2.83 23.39 -19.32
CA VAL A 131 3.01 24.82 -19.14
C VAL A 131 3.25 25.48 -20.50
N LEU A 132 2.76 26.70 -20.65
CA LEU A 132 3.06 27.54 -21.84
C LEU A 132 4.50 28.03 -21.76
N GLN A 133 5.34 27.61 -22.68
CA GLN A 133 6.71 28.09 -22.82
C GLN A 133 6.87 28.95 -24.08
N GLN A 134 7.54 30.07 -23.94
CA GLN A 134 7.94 30.89 -25.08
C GLN A 134 9.30 30.38 -25.58
N ARG A 135 9.33 29.97 -26.83
CA ARG A 135 10.58 29.61 -27.50
C ARG A 135 10.98 30.73 -28.43
N GLN A 136 12.21 31.20 -28.29
CA GLN A 136 12.81 32.13 -29.23
C GLN A 136 13.69 31.34 -30.19
N SER A 137 13.37 31.45 -31.46
CA SER A 137 14.21 30.92 -32.52
C SER A 137 14.91 32.11 -33.24
N MET A 138 16.21 32.07 -33.28
CA MET A 138 17.02 33.06 -33.98
C MET A 138 17.62 32.47 -35.23
N THR A 139 17.24 32.99 -36.38
CA THR A 139 17.84 32.62 -37.66
C THR A 139 18.85 33.74 -38.07
N ILE A 140 20.10 33.37 -38.20
CA ILE A 140 21.18 34.28 -38.58
C ILE A 140 21.60 33.95 -40.03
N ASN A 141 21.24 34.82 -40.96
CA ASN A 141 21.77 34.82 -42.31
C ASN A 141 22.89 35.89 -42.44
N ARG A 142 23.71 35.76 -43.49
CA ARG A 142 24.89 36.65 -43.71
C ARG A 142 24.60 38.16 -43.57
N ASN A 143 23.38 38.59 -43.88
CA ASN A 143 22.98 40.01 -43.90
C ASN A 143 21.75 40.32 -43.06
N ASP A 144 21.12 39.34 -42.37
CA ASP A 144 19.90 39.58 -41.62
C ASP A 144 19.78 38.68 -40.39
N LYS A 145 19.28 39.25 -39.27
CA LYS A 145 18.91 38.50 -38.06
C LYS A 145 17.40 38.54 -37.91
N SER A 146 16.80 37.39 -38.01
CA SER A 146 15.36 37.24 -37.74
C SER A 146 15.14 36.50 -36.43
N THR A 147 14.37 37.11 -35.52
CA THR A 147 13.97 36.49 -34.25
C THR A 147 12.47 36.18 -34.33
N SER A 148 12.13 34.92 -34.20
CA SER A 148 10.72 34.49 -34.09
C SER A 148 10.45 34.01 -32.69
N ILE A 149 9.36 34.48 -32.09
CA ILE A 149 8.86 34.05 -30.78
C ILE A 149 7.64 33.19 -31.03
N SER A 150 7.70 31.93 -30.63
CA SER A 150 6.57 31.02 -30.66
C SER A 150 6.21 30.58 -29.24
N THR A 151 4.91 30.48 -28.96
CA THR A 151 4.42 29.95 -27.69
C THR A 151 3.98 28.51 -27.91
N GLN A 152 4.54 27.58 -27.14
CA GLN A 152 4.23 26.15 -27.23
C GLN A 152 3.88 25.58 -25.85
N MET A 153 2.97 24.62 -25.85
CA MET A 153 2.64 23.84 -24.65
C MET A 153 3.68 22.75 -24.46
N ASP A 154 4.51 22.86 -23.44
CA ASP A 154 5.50 21.85 -23.07
C ASP A 154 5.14 21.19 -21.74
N SER A 155 5.57 19.93 -21.54
CA SER A 155 5.38 19.23 -20.26
C SER A 155 6.10 19.98 -19.13
N LEU A 156 5.43 20.18 -18.00
CA LEU A 156 6.02 20.85 -16.83
C LEU A 156 7.26 20.08 -16.34
N ILE A 157 7.16 18.76 -16.25
CA ILE A 157 8.29 17.86 -16.01
C ILE A 157 8.31 16.84 -17.16
N PRO A 158 9.22 16.95 -18.12
CA PRO A 158 9.31 16.02 -19.25
C PRO A 158 9.66 14.60 -18.80
N ALA A 159 9.14 13.58 -19.48
CA ALA A 159 9.45 12.17 -19.22
C ALA A 159 10.97 11.89 -19.23
N SER A 160 11.71 12.54 -20.14
CA SER A 160 13.18 12.44 -20.19
C SER A 160 13.86 12.93 -18.90
N LYS A 161 13.32 13.97 -18.24
CA LYS A 161 13.85 14.45 -16.96
C LYS A 161 13.60 13.44 -15.86
N ILE A 162 12.41 12.82 -15.82
CA ILE A 162 12.08 11.76 -14.86
C ILE A 162 12.99 10.54 -15.04
N SER A 163 13.23 10.14 -16.29
CA SER A 163 14.08 8.99 -16.61
C SER A 163 15.57 9.20 -16.31
N ASN A 164 16.00 10.44 -16.15
CA ASN A 164 17.38 10.81 -15.85
C ASN A 164 17.59 11.34 -14.42
N LEU A 165 16.64 11.10 -13.50
CA LEU A 165 16.83 11.44 -12.09
C LEU A 165 17.98 10.63 -11.50
N THR A 166 18.80 11.30 -10.70
CA THR A 166 19.88 10.66 -9.95
C THR A 166 19.38 10.21 -8.57
N GLN A 167 20.16 9.38 -7.91
CA GLN A 167 19.86 8.90 -6.56
C GLN A 167 19.59 10.08 -5.61
N GLY A 168 18.53 9.97 -4.79
CA GLY A 168 18.12 11.01 -3.86
C GLY A 168 17.22 12.09 -4.48
N MET A 169 17.13 12.18 -5.80
CA MET A 169 16.27 13.14 -6.48
C MET A 169 14.88 12.56 -6.73
N PHE A 170 13.86 13.38 -6.48
CA PHE A 170 12.45 13.00 -6.63
C PHE A 170 11.67 14.07 -7.37
N VAL A 171 10.67 13.63 -8.11
CA VAL A 171 9.60 14.46 -8.64
C VAL A 171 8.28 14.00 -8.07
N GLY A 172 7.33 14.90 -7.94
CA GLY A 172 6.04 14.50 -7.40
C GLY A 172 4.99 15.56 -7.49
N ALA A 173 3.81 15.16 -7.03
CA ALA A 173 2.66 16.03 -6.84
C ALA A 173 2.06 15.77 -5.45
N VAL A 174 1.65 16.83 -4.78
CA VAL A 174 0.97 16.79 -3.49
C VAL A 174 -0.38 17.47 -3.58
N SER A 175 -1.35 16.96 -2.87
CA SER A 175 -2.70 17.51 -2.79
C SER A 175 -2.88 18.33 -1.52
N ASP A 176 -3.81 19.28 -1.56
CA ASP A 176 -4.25 19.99 -0.37
C ASP A 176 -4.74 19.01 0.69
N ASN A 177 -4.44 19.29 1.94
CA ASN A 177 -5.04 18.61 3.07
C ASN A 177 -6.16 19.47 3.71
N PHE A 178 -6.78 19.00 4.78
CA PHE A 178 -7.88 19.74 5.43
C PHE A 178 -7.42 20.97 6.22
N GLU A 179 -6.16 21.01 6.60
CA GLU A 179 -5.60 21.99 7.53
C GLU A 179 -4.71 23.01 6.81
N GLU A 180 -4.24 22.66 5.58
CA GLU A 180 -3.25 23.46 4.86
C GLU A 180 -3.51 23.42 3.35
N ARG A 181 -3.49 24.61 2.76
CA ARG A 181 -3.49 24.79 1.31
C ARG A 181 -2.06 24.78 0.81
N ILE A 182 -1.79 23.96 -0.21
CA ILE A 182 -0.46 23.83 -0.82
C ILE A 182 -0.46 24.62 -2.13
N ASP A 183 0.28 25.72 -2.17
CA ASP A 183 0.36 26.58 -3.35
C ASP A 183 1.17 25.94 -4.47
N GLN A 184 2.30 25.32 -4.15
CA GLN A 184 3.14 24.60 -5.12
C GLN A 184 2.91 23.09 -5.02
N LYS A 185 1.98 22.57 -5.84
CA LYS A 185 1.59 21.17 -5.79
C LYS A 185 2.58 20.21 -6.47
N ILE A 186 3.36 20.69 -7.44
CA ILE A 186 4.30 19.87 -8.20
C ILE A 186 5.71 20.29 -7.81
N PHE A 187 6.56 19.31 -7.55
CA PHE A 187 7.92 19.55 -7.07
C PHE A 187 8.94 18.67 -7.79
N HIS A 188 10.17 19.15 -7.79
CA HIS A 188 11.39 18.44 -8.08
C HIS A 188 12.37 18.77 -6.97
N ALA A 189 12.69 17.80 -6.13
CA ALA A 189 13.41 18.02 -4.88
C ALA A 189 14.41 16.90 -4.59
N GLU A 190 15.37 17.19 -3.75
CA GLU A 190 16.31 16.23 -3.21
C GLU A 190 15.90 15.83 -1.79
N ILE A 191 15.97 14.53 -1.49
CA ILE A 191 15.82 14.04 -0.13
C ILE A 191 17.15 14.15 0.60
N VAL A 192 17.21 15.01 1.59
CA VAL A 192 18.37 15.16 2.46
C VAL A 192 18.24 14.19 3.62
N VAL A 193 19.17 13.22 3.70
CA VAL A 193 19.21 12.21 4.76
C VAL A 193 20.33 12.57 5.75
N ASP A 194 19.97 12.75 7.00
CA ASP A 194 20.93 12.85 8.11
C ASP A 194 21.42 11.45 8.49
N SER A 195 22.50 11.00 7.86
CA SER A 195 23.08 9.68 8.08
C SER A 195 23.57 9.47 9.51
N THR A 196 23.99 10.54 10.20
CA THR A 196 24.42 10.47 11.59
C THR A 196 23.26 10.16 12.51
N LYS A 197 22.12 10.82 12.29
CA LYS A 197 20.89 10.57 13.05
C LYS A 197 20.35 9.15 12.79
N VAL A 198 20.30 8.74 11.52
CA VAL A 198 19.84 7.38 11.15
C VAL A 198 20.72 6.32 11.80
N SER A 199 22.06 6.48 11.77
CA SER A 199 22.98 5.54 12.40
C SER A 199 22.79 5.48 13.92
N ALA A 200 22.60 6.63 14.57
CA ALA A 200 22.34 6.70 16.00
C ALA A 200 21.01 5.98 16.38
N GLU A 201 19.96 6.16 15.60
CA GLU A 201 18.68 5.47 15.80
C GLU A 201 18.80 3.96 15.58
N THR A 202 19.52 3.53 14.55
CA THR A 202 19.72 2.11 14.24
C THR A 202 20.37 1.32 15.38
N ILE A 203 21.32 1.95 16.09
CA ILE A 203 21.99 1.33 17.25
C ILE A 203 21.01 1.06 18.40
N THR A 204 19.91 1.80 18.48
CA THR A 204 18.90 1.63 19.54
C THR A 204 17.90 0.51 19.26
N TYR A 205 17.92 -0.09 18.07
CA TYR A 205 16.96 -1.13 17.71
C TYR A 205 17.16 -2.38 18.57
N GLN A 206 16.04 -2.86 19.09
CA GLN A 206 16.03 -4.08 19.89
C GLN A 206 15.65 -5.27 19.01
N PRO A 207 16.14 -6.48 19.32
CA PRO A 207 15.68 -7.70 18.66
C PRO A 207 14.17 -7.86 18.83
N ILE A 208 13.51 -8.43 17.83
CA ILE A 208 12.09 -8.76 17.92
C ILE A 208 11.90 -9.76 19.06
N PRO A 209 11.03 -9.50 20.04
CA PRO A 209 10.82 -10.44 21.13
C PRO A 209 10.23 -11.76 20.63
N ILE A 210 10.73 -12.85 21.14
CA ILE A 210 10.18 -14.19 20.90
C ILE A 210 8.91 -14.32 21.73
N ILE A 211 7.75 -14.29 21.05
CA ILE A 211 6.43 -14.36 21.72
C ILE A 211 6.01 -15.80 22.00
N ALA A 212 6.41 -16.74 21.12
CA ALA A 212 6.13 -18.16 21.29
C ALA A 212 7.44 -18.95 21.27
N ASP A 213 7.69 -19.66 22.37
CA ASP A 213 8.80 -20.61 22.46
C ASP A 213 8.28 -21.99 22.08
N PHE A 214 8.84 -22.55 21.03
CA PHE A 214 8.52 -23.90 20.53
C PHE A 214 9.53 -24.93 21.01
N THR A 215 10.10 -24.71 22.20
CA THR A 215 11.08 -25.58 22.79
C THR A 215 10.45 -26.33 23.97
N ASN A 216 10.59 -27.64 24.00
CA ASN A 216 10.20 -28.46 25.15
C ASN A 216 11.15 -28.23 26.33
N GLU A 217 10.76 -28.70 27.51
CA GLU A 217 11.60 -28.65 28.73
C GLU A 217 12.94 -29.37 28.58
N ASP A 218 13.01 -30.36 27.70
CA ASP A 218 14.23 -31.13 27.36
C ASP A 218 15.10 -30.47 26.29
N GLY A 219 14.69 -29.27 25.76
CA GLY A 219 15.37 -28.52 24.72
C GLY A 219 15.10 -28.99 23.29
N SER A 220 14.17 -29.93 23.09
CA SER A 220 13.76 -30.37 21.75
C SER A 220 12.76 -29.41 21.14
N ASP A 221 12.76 -29.30 19.79
CA ASP A 221 11.80 -28.48 19.02
C ASP A 221 10.41 -29.17 18.99
N ASN A 222 9.39 -28.47 19.48
CA ASN A 222 7.99 -28.94 19.47
C ASN A 222 7.11 -28.22 18.45
N LEU A 223 7.67 -27.42 17.55
CA LEU A 223 6.92 -26.62 16.56
C LEU A 223 5.94 -27.48 15.74
N LYS A 224 6.39 -28.66 15.28
CA LYS A 224 5.57 -29.55 14.47
C LYS A 224 4.36 -30.08 15.25
N GLU A 225 4.58 -30.52 16.48
CA GLU A 225 3.51 -31.05 17.35
C GLU A 225 2.50 -29.95 17.70
N THR A 226 2.98 -28.75 17.99
CA THR A 226 2.15 -27.58 18.28
C THR A 226 1.28 -27.20 17.07
N ILE A 227 1.84 -27.23 15.86
CA ILE A 227 1.09 -26.96 14.63
C ILE A 227 0.01 -28.03 14.39
N GLU A 228 0.35 -29.31 14.57
CA GLU A 228 -0.61 -30.42 14.38
C GLU A 228 -1.73 -30.38 15.43
N ALA A 229 -1.41 -30.12 16.69
CA ALA A 229 -2.40 -29.98 17.77
C ALA A 229 -3.34 -28.82 17.48
N ASN A 230 -2.82 -27.67 17.11
CA ASN A 230 -3.62 -26.50 16.76
C ASN A 230 -4.52 -26.73 15.54
N TYR A 231 -4.00 -27.41 14.50
CA TYR A 231 -4.82 -27.79 13.35
C TYR A 231 -6.01 -28.67 13.75
N LYS A 232 -5.78 -29.69 14.60
CA LYS A 232 -6.82 -30.56 15.11
C LYS A 232 -7.86 -29.78 15.92
N ARG A 233 -7.41 -28.90 16.81
CA ARG A 233 -8.28 -28.02 17.62
C ARG A 233 -9.16 -27.15 16.73
N VAL A 234 -8.60 -26.41 15.79
CA VAL A 234 -9.36 -25.52 14.89
C VAL A 234 -10.38 -26.32 14.05
N LYS A 235 -9.98 -27.49 13.56
CA LYS A 235 -10.90 -28.37 12.83
C LYS A 235 -12.09 -28.80 13.69
N GLN A 236 -11.85 -29.14 14.93
CA GLN A 236 -12.90 -29.59 15.88
C GLN A 236 -13.81 -28.41 16.26
N GLU A 237 -13.27 -27.23 16.50
CA GLU A 237 -14.06 -26.01 16.75
C GLU A 237 -14.98 -25.67 15.57
N ILE A 238 -14.49 -25.79 14.34
CA ILE A 238 -15.31 -25.58 13.13
C ILE A 238 -16.45 -26.60 13.06
N LEU A 239 -16.18 -27.89 13.32
CA LEU A 239 -17.21 -28.93 13.31
C LEU A 239 -18.27 -28.65 14.37
N SER A 240 -17.85 -28.30 15.60
CA SER A 240 -18.76 -27.96 16.69
C SER A 240 -19.60 -26.72 16.37
N LEU A 241 -19.00 -25.71 15.71
CA LEU A 241 -19.73 -24.51 15.26
C LEU A 241 -20.81 -24.89 14.22
N VAL A 242 -20.46 -25.74 13.25
CA VAL A 242 -21.40 -26.18 12.22
C VAL A 242 -22.55 -26.96 12.82
N GLU A 243 -22.29 -27.82 13.80
CA GLU A 243 -23.33 -28.58 14.51
C GLU A 243 -24.26 -27.69 15.33
N SER A 244 -23.67 -26.75 16.08
CA SER A 244 -24.43 -25.76 16.88
C SER A 244 -25.32 -24.88 16.00
N GLU A 245 -24.83 -24.43 14.85
CA GLU A 245 -25.62 -23.63 13.90
C GLU A 245 -26.73 -24.48 13.24
N LYS A 246 -26.49 -25.77 12.94
CA LYS A 246 -27.52 -26.67 12.44
C LYS A 246 -28.64 -26.89 13.47
N GLU A 247 -28.27 -27.03 14.74
CA GLU A 247 -29.28 -27.16 15.82
C GLU A 247 -30.02 -25.83 16.01
N ARG A 248 -29.36 -24.70 15.96
CA ARG A 248 -30.00 -23.38 16.01
C ARG A 248 -31.03 -23.20 14.89
N ILE A 249 -30.67 -23.57 13.64
CA ILE A 249 -31.61 -23.50 12.49
C ILE A 249 -32.83 -24.40 12.71
N LYS A 250 -32.66 -25.56 13.33
CA LYS A 250 -33.78 -26.48 13.63
C LYS A 250 -34.69 -25.97 14.73
N THR A 251 -34.14 -25.27 15.73
CA THR A 251 -34.89 -24.88 16.93
C THR A 251 -35.46 -23.46 16.84
N ASP A 252 -34.91 -22.58 16.01
CA ASP A 252 -35.37 -21.20 15.86
C ASP A 252 -36.47 -21.10 14.80
N PRO A 253 -37.72 -20.77 15.16
CA PRO A 253 -38.82 -20.60 14.22
C PRO A 253 -38.55 -19.54 13.12
N ALA A 254 -37.75 -18.51 13.43
CA ALA A 254 -37.39 -17.46 12.46
C ALA A 254 -36.50 -18.00 11.33
N LEU A 255 -35.77 -19.09 11.60
CA LEU A 255 -34.84 -19.71 10.66
C LEU A 255 -35.38 -20.97 9.96
N ALA A 256 -36.63 -21.33 10.22
CA ALA A 256 -37.26 -22.52 9.64
C ALA A 256 -37.22 -22.59 8.10
N HIS A 257 -37.19 -21.43 7.44
CA HIS A 257 -37.07 -21.32 5.99
C HIS A 257 -35.69 -21.75 5.43
N LEU A 258 -34.66 -21.87 6.29
CA LEU A 258 -33.33 -22.35 5.92
C LEU A 258 -33.16 -23.85 6.07
N ASN A 259 -34.10 -24.51 6.71
CA ASN A 259 -34.09 -25.96 6.90
C ASN A 259 -34.56 -26.62 5.60
N LYS A 260 -33.66 -26.79 4.65
CA LYS A 260 -33.90 -27.62 3.44
C LYS A 260 -33.41 -29.02 3.76
N GLU A 261 -34.33 -29.97 3.71
CA GLU A 261 -34.04 -31.40 3.75
C GLU A 261 -33.01 -31.81 2.68
#